data_64c8c1f1c290262f41f5a1ac5aa2b72f
#
_entry.id   64c8c1f1c290262f41f5a1ac5aa2b72f
#
_cell.length_a   1.000
_cell.length_b   1.000
_cell.length_c   1.000
_cell.angle_alpha   90.00
_cell.angle_beta   90.00
_cell.angle_gamma   90.00
#
_symmetry.space_group_name_H-M   'P 1'
#
loop_
_entity.id
_entity.type
_entity.pdbx_description
1 polymer ?
#
loop_
_entity_poly.entity_id
_entity_poly.type
_entity_poly.pdbx_seq_one_letter_code
_entity_poly.pdbx_strand_id
1 'polypeptide(L)'
;MLLDGAQGQSYQQYHKPEKEEEKKPFVLPEKNQNMRRIYAYLTKTRGIDRDVLSVFVHAKLIYEDAKYHNAVFVGTDADGNPCHAHKRGTSTTESYKGNVESSNPKYSFHWLGQSDTLYVFEAPIDLLSFITLYQKDWELHSYVALCGTTDQPILQLLEDEPRIKKVALCLDRDAAGIKAGARIRQTLLERGCQEVFPLFPTRKDWNE
;
A
#
# COMPACT_ATOMS: atom_id res chain seq x y z
N MET A 1 42.86 56.80 22.03
CA MET A 1 43.50 55.54 22.26
C MET A 1 42.47 54.45 21.97
N LEU A 2 42.43 54.09 20.74
CA LEU A 2 42.62 52.78 20.11
C LEU A 2 42.00 51.59 20.86
N LEU A 3 40.94 51.02 20.33
CA LEU A 3 40.63 49.59 20.48
C LEU A 3 40.15 49.06 19.15
N ASP A 4 40.94 48.11 18.66
CA ASP A 4 40.83 47.42 17.42
C ASP A 4 39.63 46.48 17.33
N GLY A 5 39.22 46.33 16.03
CA GLY A 5 38.16 45.48 15.63
C GLY A 5 38.47 43.99 15.73
N ALA A 6 37.47 43.23 16.11
CA ALA A 6 37.44 41.80 15.87
C ALA A 6 36.67 41.53 14.60
N GLN A 7 37.42 41.20 13.53
CA GLN A 7 36.86 40.67 12.30
C GLN A 7 36.28 39.25 12.54
N GLY A 8 34.98 39.13 12.45
CA GLY A 8 34.31 37.84 12.44
C GLY A 8 34.64 37.05 11.16
N GLN A 9 35.38 35.96 11.29
CA GLN A 9 35.57 34.98 10.22
C GLN A 9 34.25 34.26 9.98
N SER A 10 33.66 34.45 8.78
CA SER A 10 32.53 33.65 8.32
C SER A 10 33.01 32.24 8.01
N TYR A 11 32.60 31.26 8.79
CA TYR A 11 32.76 29.86 8.45
C TYR A 11 31.83 29.51 7.30
N GLN A 12 32.42 29.27 6.11
CA GLN A 12 31.71 28.67 5.00
C GLN A 12 31.30 27.24 5.41
N GLN A 13 29.99 26.99 5.53
CA GLN A 13 29.46 25.62 5.69
C GLN A 13 29.81 24.82 4.44
N TYR A 14 30.67 23.84 4.60
CA TYR A 14 30.97 22.85 3.59
C TYR A 14 29.73 22.00 3.34
N HIS A 15 28.97 22.29 2.30
CA HIS A 15 27.94 21.37 1.80
C HIS A 15 28.65 20.22 1.08
N LYS A 16 28.68 19.06 1.72
CA LYS A 16 29.10 17.82 1.09
C LYS A 16 28.15 17.58 -0.10
N PRO A 17 28.65 17.42 -1.33
CA PRO A 17 27.77 17.12 -2.44
C PRO A 17 27.04 15.81 -2.15
N GLU A 18 25.71 15.86 -2.11
CA GLU A 18 24.89 14.64 -2.10
C GLU A 18 25.25 13.88 -3.37
N LYS A 19 25.82 12.69 -3.22
CA LYS A 19 25.95 11.75 -4.32
C LYS A 19 24.53 11.43 -4.77
N GLU A 20 24.15 11.85 -5.97
CA GLU A 20 22.99 11.31 -6.66
C GLU A 20 23.23 9.79 -6.79
N GLU A 21 22.65 9.01 -5.88
CA GLU A 21 22.59 7.57 -6.03
C GLU A 21 21.72 7.29 -7.26
N GLU A 22 22.30 6.68 -8.29
CA GLU A 22 21.56 6.21 -9.45
C GLU A 22 20.42 5.33 -8.95
N LYS A 23 19.17 5.79 -9.14
CA LYS A 23 17.98 5.04 -8.73
C LYS A 23 17.94 3.75 -9.53
N LYS A 24 18.10 2.63 -8.83
CA LYS A 24 17.95 1.31 -9.45
C LYS A 24 16.57 1.16 -10.07
N PRO A 25 16.45 0.50 -11.22
CA PRO A 25 15.15 0.22 -11.81
C PRO A 25 14.32 -0.68 -10.88
N PHE A 26 12.99 -0.51 -10.90
CA PHE A 26 12.09 -1.43 -10.21
C PHE A 26 12.14 -2.81 -10.88
N VAL A 27 12.35 -3.85 -10.08
CA VAL A 27 12.38 -5.24 -10.54
C VAL A 27 11.56 -6.09 -9.58
N LEU A 28 10.57 -6.80 -10.12
CA LEU A 28 9.79 -7.77 -9.34
C LEU A 28 10.68 -8.90 -8.80
N PRO A 29 10.47 -9.36 -7.56
CA PRO A 29 11.09 -10.58 -7.06
C PRO A 29 10.78 -11.78 -7.96
N GLU A 30 11.77 -12.65 -8.15
CA GLU A 30 11.58 -13.87 -8.92
C GLU A 30 10.43 -14.73 -8.35
N LYS A 31 9.56 -15.21 -9.24
CA LYS A 31 8.39 -16.00 -8.87
C LYS A 31 8.78 -17.43 -8.58
N ASN A 32 8.30 -17.98 -7.46
CA ASN A 32 8.46 -19.40 -7.16
C ASN A 32 7.63 -20.28 -8.12
N GLN A 33 8.06 -21.53 -8.32
CA GLN A 33 7.39 -22.51 -9.18
C GLN A 33 5.99 -22.91 -8.67
N ASN A 34 5.74 -22.77 -7.39
CA ASN A 34 4.43 -23.04 -6.77
C ASN A 34 4.08 -21.98 -5.72
N MET A 35 2.81 -21.97 -5.30
CA MET A 35 2.23 -20.98 -4.37
C MET A 35 1.86 -21.62 -3.01
N ARG A 36 2.41 -22.79 -2.65
CA ARG A 36 1.91 -23.59 -1.53
C ARG A 36 2.05 -22.87 -0.19
N ARG A 37 3.17 -22.17 0.04
CA ARG A 37 3.42 -21.47 1.30
C ARG A 37 2.49 -20.29 1.49
N ILE A 38 2.35 -19.47 0.47
CA ILE A 38 1.47 -18.31 0.58
C ILE A 38 0.01 -18.72 0.71
N TYR A 39 -0.45 -19.76 0.01
CA TYR A 39 -1.80 -20.30 0.22
C TYR A 39 -1.96 -20.79 1.66
N ALA A 40 -1.05 -21.59 2.18
CA ALA A 40 -1.13 -22.07 3.57
C ALA A 40 -1.12 -20.90 4.57
N TYR A 41 -0.24 -19.92 4.37
CA TYR A 41 -0.16 -18.75 5.26
C TYR A 41 -1.41 -17.87 5.18
N LEU A 42 -1.82 -17.46 3.99
CA LEU A 42 -2.95 -16.55 3.83
C LEU A 42 -4.27 -17.20 4.21
N THR A 43 -4.49 -18.50 3.88
CA THR A 43 -5.77 -19.15 4.23
C THR A 43 -5.82 -19.67 5.67
N LYS A 44 -4.74 -20.31 6.17
CA LYS A 44 -4.77 -20.94 7.49
C LYS A 44 -4.37 -20.01 8.62
N THR A 45 -3.38 -19.13 8.38
CA THR A 45 -2.88 -18.22 9.42
C THR A 45 -3.61 -16.89 9.42
N ARG A 46 -4.01 -16.40 8.23
CA ARG A 46 -4.68 -15.11 8.07
C ARG A 46 -6.18 -15.22 7.83
N GLY A 47 -6.71 -16.44 7.66
CA GLY A 47 -8.13 -16.66 7.48
C GLY A 47 -8.72 -16.14 6.17
N ILE A 48 -7.87 -15.81 5.19
CA ILE A 48 -8.33 -15.32 3.89
C ILE A 48 -9.05 -16.45 3.15
N ASP A 49 -10.21 -16.13 2.59
CA ASP A 49 -10.96 -17.07 1.78
C ASP A 49 -10.14 -17.54 0.57
N ARG A 50 -10.21 -18.85 0.28
CA ARG A 50 -9.38 -19.46 -0.75
C ARG A 50 -9.77 -19.00 -2.16
N ASP A 51 -11.05 -18.82 -2.42
CA ASP A 51 -11.54 -18.45 -3.73
C ASP A 51 -11.22 -16.98 -4.01
N VAL A 52 -11.38 -16.11 -3.01
CA VAL A 52 -10.91 -14.72 -3.06
C VAL A 52 -9.41 -14.66 -3.37
N LEU A 53 -8.58 -15.40 -2.61
CA LEU A 53 -7.13 -15.45 -2.87
C LEU A 53 -6.81 -15.94 -4.28
N SER A 54 -7.54 -16.95 -4.77
CA SER A 54 -7.31 -17.53 -6.09
C SER A 54 -7.56 -16.55 -7.22
N VAL A 55 -8.56 -15.66 -7.09
CA VAL A 55 -8.81 -14.60 -8.08
C VAL A 55 -7.59 -13.69 -8.21
N PHE A 56 -7.05 -13.20 -7.09
CA PHE A 56 -5.85 -12.33 -7.11
C PHE A 56 -4.60 -13.05 -7.64
N VAL A 57 -4.43 -14.33 -7.34
CA VAL A 57 -3.31 -15.15 -7.86
C VAL A 57 -3.44 -15.35 -9.38
N HIS A 58 -4.65 -15.66 -9.89
CA HIS A 58 -4.90 -15.79 -11.32
C HIS A 58 -4.74 -14.46 -12.07
N ALA A 59 -5.13 -13.36 -11.45
CA ALA A 59 -4.88 -12.01 -11.95
C ALA A 59 -3.40 -11.59 -11.89
N LYS A 60 -2.50 -12.46 -11.37
CA LYS A 60 -1.06 -12.20 -11.19
C LYS A 60 -0.73 -11.03 -10.23
N LEU A 61 -1.69 -10.64 -9.42
CA LEU A 61 -1.53 -9.59 -8.40
C LEU A 61 -0.92 -10.13 -7.10
N ILE A 62 -0.98 -11.46 -6.88
CA ILE A 62 -0.34 -12.12 -5.72
C ILE A 62 0.46 -13.32 -6.20
N TYR A 63 1.69 -13.46 -5.69
CA TYR A 63 2.51 -14.65 -5.92
C TYR A 63 3.51 -14.90 -4.78
N GLU A 64 4.16 -16.07 -4.78
CA GLU A 64 5.20 -16.45 -3.84
C GLU A 64 6.59 -16.14 -4.43
N ASP A 65 7.47 -15.40 -3.70
CA ASP A 65 8.83 -15.18 -4.16
C ASP A 65 9.69 -16.48 -4.01
N ALA A 66 10.61 -16.69 -4.97
CA ALA A 66 11.43 -17.87 -5.02
C ALA A 66 12.48 -17.93 -3.89
N LYS A 67 12.97 -16.77 -3.42
CA LYS A 67 14.10 -16.69 -2.51
C LYS A 67 13.72 -16.90 -1.05
N TYR A 68 12.67 -16.26 -0.60
CA TYR A 68 12.27 -16.25 0.82
C TYR A 68 10.87 -16.79 1.06
N HIS A 69 10.16 -17.17 0.01
CA HIS A 69 8.76 -17.62 0.05
C HIS A 69 7.80 -16.60 0.67
N ASN A 70 8.09 -15.31 0.51
CA ASN A 70 7.17 -14.26 0.92
C ASN A 70 5.95 -14.20 0.00
N ALA A 71 4.82 -13.76 0.53
CA ALA A 71 3.73 -13.29 -0.29
C ALA A 71 4.09 -11.93 -0.88
N VAL A 72 4.05 -11.82 -2.21
CA VAL A 72 4.29 -10.60 -2.98
C VAL A 72 2.97 -10.08 -3.49
N PHE A 73 2.63 -8.84 -3.15
CA PHE A 73 1.43 -8.13 -3.56
C PHE A 73 1.83 -7.07 -4.57
N VAL A 74 1.40 -7.23 -5.82
CA VAL A 74 1.82 -6.40 -6.97
C VAL A 74 0.86 -5.25 -7.17
N GLY A 75 1.40 -4.07 -7.37
CA GLY A 75 0.68 -2.91 -7.85
C GLY A 75 1.08 -2.58 -9.28
N THR A 76 0.08 -2.20 -10.09
CA THR A 76 0.25 -1.94 -11.52
C THR A 76 -0.12 -0.50 -11.86
N ASP A 77 0.42 0.03 -12.96
CA ASP A 77 -0.08 1.26 -13.57
C ASP A 77 -1.38 1.02 -14.35
N ALA A 78 -1.93 2.06 -14.98
CA ALA A 78 -3.16 2.00 -15.74
C ALA A 78 -3.08 1.07 -16.97
N ASP A 79 -1.88 0.81 -17.48
CA ASP A 79 -1.63 -0.11 -18.60
C ASP A 79 -1.45 -1.56 -18.13
N GLY A 80 -1.48 -1.81 -16.81
CA GLY A 80 -1.30 -3.12 -16.21
C GLY A 80 0.18 -3.51 -16.01
N ASN A 81 1.14 -2.60 -16.20
CA ASN A 81 2.54 -2.89 -15.98
C ASN A 81 2.87 -2.85 -14.48
N PRO A 82 3.56 -3.87 -13.95
CA PRO A 82 3.99 -3.87 -12.55
C PRO A 82 4.98 -2.72 -12.27
N CYS A 83 4.68 -1.91 -11.26
CA CYS A 83 5.53 -0.79 -10.86
C CYS A 83 5.65 -0.62 -9.33
N HIS A 84 4.96 -1.45 -8.57
CA HIS A 84 5.06 -1.55 -7.12
C HIS A 84 4.93 -3.00 -6.66
N ALA A 85 5.60 -3.37 -5.59
CA ALA A 85 5.37 -4.64 -4.92
C ALA A 85 5.59 -4.52 -3.41
N HIS A 86 4.60 -5.01 -2.64
CA HIS A 86 4.70 -5.17 -1.19
C HIS A 86 4.96 -6.64 -0.86
N LYS A 87 5.86 -6.90 0.10
CA LYS A 87 6.19 -8.27 0.55
C LYS A 87 5.74 -8.49 1.97
N ARG A 88 5.19 -9.68 2.23
CA ARG A 88 4.88 -10.17 3.57
C ARG A 88 5.49 -11.53 3.79
N GLY A 89 6.32 -11.65 4.83
CA GLY A 89 6.90 -12.92 5.24
C GLY A 89 5.82 -13.93 5.66
N THR A 90 6.03 -15.19 5.27
CA THR A 90 5.13 -16.30 5.62
C THR A 90 5.59 -17.07 6.87
N SER A 91 6.72 -16.68 7.48
CA SER A 91 7.19 -17.24 8.75
C SER A 91 6.24 -16.85 9.89
N THR A 92 6.01 -17.80 10.81
CA THR A 92 5.24 -17.55 12.03
C THR A 92 6.13 -17.07 13.18
N THR A 93 7.45 -17.21 13.06
CA THR A 93 8.43 -16.81 14.09
C THR A 93 9.02 -15.44 13.83
N GLU A 94 9.21 -15.06 12.56
CA GLU A 94 9.78 -13.77 12.17
C GLU A 94 8.82 -13.00 11.28
N SER A 95 8.41 -11.83 11.74
CA SER A 95 7.53 -10.97 10.96
C SER A 95 8.35 -10.08 10.02
N TYR A 96 8.17 -10.27 8.72
CA TYR A 96 8.74 -9.39 7.69
C TYR A 96 7.64 -8.71 6.88
N LYS A 97 7.76 -7.40 6.69
CA LYS A 97 6.93 -6.62 5.74
C LYS A 97 7.77 -5.49 5.15
N GLY A 98 7.56 -5.18 3.88
CA GLY A 98 8.24 -4.05 3.23
C GLY A 98 7.98 -4.01 1.74
N ASN A 99 8.22 -2.84 1.17
CA ASN A 99 8.11 -2.66 -0.27
C ASN A 99 9.42 -3.10 -0.96
N VAL A 100 9.31 -3.53 -2.20
CA VAL A 100 10.46 -3.81 -3.06
C VAL A 100 11.16 -2.49 -3.38
N GLU A 101 12.49 -2.51 -3.47
CA GLU A 101 13.30 -1.34 -3.83
C GLU A 101 12.79 -0.70 -5.13
N SER A 102 12.76 0.61 -5.18
CA SER A 102 12.26 1.40 -6.32
C SER A 102 10.78 1.21 -6.68
N SER A 103 9.97 0.62 -5.80
CA SER A 103 8.52 0.61 -5.96
C SER A 103 7.95 2.02 -6.07
N ASN A 104 7.09 2.25 -7.07
CA ASN A 104 6.39 3.52 -7.21
C ASN A 104 5.20 3.58 -6.23
N PRO A 105 5.20 4.46 -5.22
CA PRO A 105 4.14 4.49 -4.21
C PRO A 105 2.77 4.90 -4.74
N LYS A 106 2.68 5.46 -5.95
CA LYS A 106 1.41 5.83 -6.59
C LYS A 106 0.55 4.62 -6.96
N TYR A 107 1.18 3.49 -7.22
CA TYR A 107 0.54 2.29 -7.78
C TYR A 107 0.69 1.10 -6.84
N SER A 108 0.24 1.25 -5.59
CA SER A 108 0.28 0.16 -4.63
C SER A 108 -0.73 -0.95 -4.98
N PHE A 109 -0.71 -2.04 -4.23
CA PHE A 109 -1.62 -3.19 -4.44
C PHE A 109 -3.08 -2.75 -4.44
N HIS A 110 -3.81 -3.04 -5.52
CA HIS A 110 -5.20 -2.64 -5.70
C HIS A 110 -5.99 -3.63 -6.56
N TRP A 111 -7.30 -3.50 -6.54
CA TRP A 111 -8.27 -4.13 -7.43
C TRP A 111 -9.24 -3.07 -7.92
N LEU A 112 -9.55 -3.08 -9.21
CA LEU A 112 -10.51 -2.15 -9.82
C LEU A 112 -11.77 -2.89 -10.26
N GLY A 113 -12.88 -2.60 -9.60
CA GLY A 113 -14.22 -2.99 -10.02
C GLY A 113 -14.90 -1.89 -10.84
N GLN A 114 -16.20 -1.95 -11.01
CA GLN A 114 -16.96 -0.99 -11.84
C GLN A 114 -17.81 0.00 -11.02
N SER A 115 -17.89 -0.15 -9.69
CA SER A 115 -18.66 0.76 -8.84
C SER A 115 -17.97 2.12 -8.69
N ASP A 116 -18.71 3.08 -8.14
CA ASP A 116 -18.23 4.43 -7.86
C ASP A 116 -17.50 4.57 -6.51
N THR A 117 -17.25 3.46 -5.82
CA THR A 117 -16.70 3.43 -4.45
C THR A 117 -15.34 2.76 -4.42
N LEU A 118 -14.36 3.43 -3.79
CA LEU A 118 -13.03 2.92 -3.48
C LEU A 118 -12.92 2.64 -1.98
N TYR A 119 -12.52 1.42 -1.61
CA TYR A 119 -12.19 1.03 -0.25
C TYR A 119 -10.69 1.06 -0.02
N VAL A 120 -10.24 1.74 1.04
CA VAL A 120 -8.81 2.03 1.31
C VAL A 120 -8.37 1.34 2.59
N PHE A 121 -7.29 0.58 2.53
CA PHE A 121 -6.72 -0.20 3.64
C PHE A 121 -5.26 0.16 3.89
N GLU A 122 -4.74 -0.12 5.09
CA GLU A 122 -3.31 0.09 5.40
C GLU A 122 -2.44 -0.98 4.73
N ALA A 123 -2.86 -2.25 4.74
CA ALA A 123 -2.10 -3.36 4.19
C ALA A 123 -2.94 -4.30 3.29
N PRO A 124 -2.28 -5.05 2.38
CA PRO A 124 -2.95 -6.01 1.51
C PRO A 124 -3.72 -7.11 2.25
N ILE A 125 -3.25 -7.52 3.44
CA ILE A 125 -3.94 -8.55 4.23
C ILE A 125 -5.28 -8.02 4.75
N ASP A 126 -5.35 -6.77 5.18
CA ASP A 126 -6.60 -6.16 5.66
C ASP A 126 -7.62 -6.02 4.53
N LEU A 127 -7.17 -5.63 3.34
CA LEU A 127 -7.96 -5.60 2.12
C LEU A 127 -8.57 -6.99 1.80
N LEU A 128 -7.74 -8.03 1.79
CA LEU A 128 -8.20 -9.40 1.52
C LEU A 128 -9.13 -9.93 2.61
N SER A 129 -8.88 -9.57 3.87
CA SER A 129 -9.74 -9.92 5.01
C SER A 129 -11.11 -9.27 4.89
N PHE A 130 -11.15 -7.98 4.55
CA PHE A 130 -12.41 -7.28 4.29
C PHE A 130 -13.21 -7.95 3.19
N ILE A 131 -12.59 -8.27 2.05
CA ILE A 131 -13.27 -9.00 0.96
C ILE A 131 -13.76 -10.37 1.43
N THR A 132 -12.97 -11.08 2.24
CA THR A 132 -13.36 -12.38 2.81
C THR A 132 -14.60 -12.27 3.70
N LEU A 133 -14.72 -11.19 4.48
CA LEU A 133 -15.88 -10.92 5.34
C LEU A 133 -17.12 -10.46 4.54
N TYR A 134 -16.93 -9.77 3.43
CA TYR A 134 -17.99 -9.14 2.63
C TYR A 134 -17.93 -9.59 1.17
N GLN A 135 -18.10 -10.91 0.94
CA GLN A 135 -17.89 -11.54 -0.38
C GLN A 135 -18.96 -11.20 -1.44
N LYS A 136 -20.14 -10.71 -1.02
CA LYS A 136 -21.20 -10.43 -1.98
C LYS A 136 -20.79 -9.31 -2.91
N ASP A 137 -20.78 -9.61 -4.22
CA ASP A 137 -20.51 -8.65 -5.30
C ASP A 137 -19.17 -7.88 -5.17
N TRP A 138 -18.20 -8.43 -4.42
CA TRP A 138 -16.96 -7.73 -4.10
C TRP A 138 -16.16 -7.32 -5.37
N GLU A 139 -16.18 -8.13 -6.42
CA GLU A 139 -15.47 -7.85 -7.67
C GLU A 139 -15.96 -6.56 -8.35
N LEU A 140 -17.17 -6.10 -8.03
CA LEU A 140 -17.73 -4.85 -8.57
C LEU A 140 -17.14 -3.60 -7.91
N HIS A 141 -16.53 -3.72 -6.74
CA HIS A 141 -15.97 -2.60 -6.00
C HIS A 141 -14.47 -2.43 -6.27
N SER A 142 -13.95 -1.24 -5.98
CA SER A 142 -12.52 -0.95 -6.09
C SER A 142 -11.87 -0.91 -4.70
N TYR A 143 -10.65 -1.44 -4.61
CA TYR A 143 -9.91 -1.58 -3.35
C TYR A 143 -8.46 -1.18 -3.54
N VAL A 144 -7.86 -0.54 -2.53
CA VAL A 144 -6.44 -0.21 -2.51
C VAL A 144 -5.84 -0.39 -1.13
N ALA A 145 -4.63 -0.95 -1.06
CA ALA A 145 -3.83 -0.99 0.15
C ALA A 145 -2.69 0.03 0.04
N LEU A 146 -2.55 0.91 1.03
CA LEU A 146 -1.55 1.99 1.01
C LEU A 146 -0.11 1.47 1.00
N CYS A 147 0.14 0.32 1.65
CA CYS A 147 1.48 -0.29 1.78
C CYS A 147 2.54 0.66 2.35
N GLY A 148 2.11 1.68 3.10
CA GLY A 148 2.94 2.75 3.67
C GLY A 148 2.09 3.85 4.30
N THR A 149 2.68 5.04 4.45
CA THR A 149 2.05 6.20 5.12
C THR A 149 1.52 7.28 4.16
N THR A 150 1.72 7.09 2.86
CA THR A 150 1.35 8.06 1.82
C THR A 150 -0.07 7.83 1.31
N ASP A 151 -0.74 8.90 0.90
CA ASP A 151 -2.05 8.88 0.23
C ASP A 151 -1.95 8.87 -1.31
N GLN A 152 -0.73 8.87 -1.85
CA GLN A 152 -0.49 8.89 -3.30
C GLN A 152 -1.27 7.80 -4.07
N PRO A 153 -1.43 6.54 -3.58
CA PRO A 153 -2.19 5.53 -4.30
C PRO A 153 -3.66 5.91 -4.48
N ILE A 154 -4.26 6.54 -3.47
CA ILE A 154 -5.66 7.00 -3.57
C ILE A 154 -5.76 8.09 -4.62
N LEU A 155 -4.87 9.09 -4.55
CA LEU A 155 -4.89 10.24 -5.45
C LEU A 155 -4.71 9.81 -6.90
N GLN A 156 -3.77 8.88 -7.16
CA GLN A 156 -3.54 8.36 -8.50
C GLN A 156 -4.75 7.59 -9.02
N LEU A 157 -5.35 6.71 -8.22
CA LEU A 157 -6.54 5.97 -8.62
C LEU A 157 -7.75 6.88 -8.90
N LEU A 158 -7.91 7.99 -8.17
CA LEU A 158 -8.97 8.96 -8.45
C LEU A 158 -8.73 9.74 -9.76
N GLU A 159 -7.48 9.94 -10.14
CA GLU A 159 -7.10 10.52 -11.44
C GLU A 159 -7.34 9.53 -12.59
N ASP A 160 -6.91 8.28 -12.43
CA ASP A 160 -7.01 7.24 -13.45
C ASP A 160 -8.45 6.75 -13.65
N GLU A 161 -9.28 6.81 -12.59
CA GLU A 161 -10.65 6.30 -12.54
C GLU A 161 -11.67 7.38 -12.14
N PRO A 162 -11.99 8.32 -13.03
CA PRO A 162 -12.90 9.44 -12.71
C PRO A 162 -14.33 9.03 -12.31
N ARG A 163 -14.71 7.75 -12.54
CA ARG A 163 -16.00 7.20 -12.09
C ARG A 163 -16.07 7.05 -10.56
N ILE A 164 -14.94 6.92 -9.88
CA ILE A 164 -14.89 6.81 -8.41
C ILE A 164 -15.23 8.17 -7.81
N LYS A 165 -16.31 8.20 -7.02
CA LYS A 165 -16.84 9.42 -6.37
C LYS A 165 -16.86 9.31 -4.85
N LYS A 166 -16.78 8.09 -4.33
CA LYS A 166 -16.88 7.77 -2.91
C LYS A 166 -15.63 7.04 -2.44
N VAL A 167 -15.12 7.41 -1.29
CA VAL A 167 -13.96 6.76 -0.67
C VAL A 167 -14.30 6.32 0.75
N ALA A 168 -14.26 5.02 0.99
CA ALA A 168 -14.38 4.42 2.31
C ALA A 168 -12.98 4.20 2.90
N LEU A 169 -12.66 4.89 3.98
CA LEU A 169 -11.38 4.75 4.68
C LEU A 169 -11.48 3.61 5.70
N CYS A 170 -11.00 2.44 5.33
CA CYS A 170 -11.03 1.19 6.09
C CYS A 170 -9.68 0.97 6.82
N LEU A 171 -9.17 2.01 7.49
CA LEU A 171 -7.89 1.99 8.18
C LEU A 171 -8.01 1.32 9.56
N ASP A 172 -6.87 1.02 10.18
CA ASP A 172 -6.81 0.40 11.50
C ASP A 172 -7.53 1.25 12.56
N ARG A 173 -8.17 0.58 13.51
CA ARG A 173 -8.87 1.22 14.62
C ARG A 173 -7.91 1.52 15.78
N ASP A 174 -6.78 2.14 15.48
CA ASP A 174 -5.85 2.63 16.48
C ASP A 174 -5.58 4.15 16.30
N ALA A 175 -4.82 4.74 17.22
CA ALA A 175 -4.57 6.18 17.19
C ALA A 175 -3.87 6.65 15.90
N ALA A 176 -3.01 5.82 15.32
CA ALA A 176 -2.30 6.13 14.08
C ALA A 176 -3.24 6.09 12.87
N GLY A 177 -4.05 5.02 12.74
CA GLY A 177 -5.03 4.86 11.68
C GLY A 177 -6.11 5.95 11.71
N ILE A 178 -6.63 6.29 12.91
CA ILE A 178 -7.61 7.38 13.09
C ILE A 178 -7.02 8.72 12.64
N LYS A 179 -5.78 9.03 13.06
CA LYS A 179 -5.09 10.27 12.66
C LYS A 179 -4.82 10.31 11.15
N ALA A 180 -4.36 9.20 10.58
CA ALA A 180 -4.14 9.08 9.15
C ALA A 180 -5.45 9.26 8.36
N GLY A 181 -6.53 8.63 8.80
CA GLY A 181 -7.86 8.74 8.20
C GLY A 181 -8.39 10.18 8.19
N ALA A 182 -8.25 10.90 9.30
CA ALA A 182 -8.65 12.31 9.37
C ALA A 182 -7.88 13.17 8.37
N ARG A 183 -6.54 13.00 8.28
CA ARG A 183 -5.69 13.71 7.32
C ARG A 183 -6.07 13.39 5.87
N ILE A 184 -6.20 12.11 5.54
CA ILE A 184 -6.54 11.66 4.18
C ILE A 184 -7.92 12.21 3.80
N ARG A 185 -8.90 12.11 4.70
CA ARG A 185 -10.26 12.65 4.47
C ARG A 185 -10.22 14.12 4.11
N GLN A 186 -9.49 14.92 4.86
CA GLN A 186 -9.35 16.36 4.60
C GLN A 186 -8.74 16.60 3.21
N THR A 187 -7.61 15.96 2.88
CA THR A 187 -6.94 16.06 1.58
C THR A 187 -7.87 15.72 0.41
N LEU A 188 -8.66 14.65 0.55
CA LEU A 188 -9.57 14.20 -0.52
C LEU A 188 -10.74 15.15 -0.73
N LEU A 189 -11.33 15.68 0.34
CA LEU A 189 -12.40 16.69 0.26
C LEU A 189 -11.91 18.01 -0.37
N GLU A 190 -10.70 18.46 0.00
CA GLU A 190 -10.07 19.65 -0.60
C GLU A 190 -9.79 19.47 -2.10
N ARG A 191 -9.59 18.22 -2.56
CA ARG A 191 -9.42 17.87 -3.98
C ARG A 191 -10.72 17.57 -4.72
N GLY A 192 -11.86 17.77 -4.07
CA GLY A 192 -13.18 17.66 -4.69
C GLY A 192 -13.79 16.27 -4.72
N CYS A 193 -13.26 15.29 -3.94
CA CYS A 193 -13.93 14.03 -3.74
C CYS A 193 -15.28 14.26 -3.08
N GLN A 194 -16.36 13.69 -3.64
CA GLN A 194 -17.72 14.03 -3.23
C GLN A 194 -18.08 13.48 -1.85
N GLU A 195 -17.63 12.25 -1.56
CA GLU A 195 -17.96 11.56 -0.32
C GLU A 195 -16.75 10.80 0.22
N VAL A 196 -16.33 11.10 1.44
CA VAL A 196 -15.24 10.41 2.15
C VAL A 196 -15.69 10.09 3.55
N PHE A 197 -15.76 8.81 3.90
CA PHE A 197 -16.25 8.36 5.19
C PHE A 197 -15.36 7.25 5.79
N PRO A 198 -15.22 7.21 7.13
CA PRO A 198 -14.52 6.11 7.79
C PRO A 198 -15.40 4.88 7.87
N LEU A 199 -14.77 3.71 7.72
CA LEU A 199 -15.34 2.41 8.01
C LEU A 199 -14.36 1.64 8.89
N PHE A 200 -14.73 1.35 10.12
CA PHE A 200 -13.84 0.77 11.09
C PHE A 200 -14.05 -0.75 11.25
N PRO A 201 -12.96 -1.52 11.43
CA PRO A 201 -13.08 -2.90 11.87
C PRO A 201 -13.68 -2.98 13.28
N THR A 202 -14.25 -4.13 13.62
CA THR A 202 -14.79 -4.37 14.97
C THR A 202 -13.72 -4.48 16.03
N ARG A 203 -12.50 -4.92 15.64
CA ARG A 203 -11.31 -5.01 16.46
C ARG A 203 -10.27 -3.97 16.02
N LYS A 204 -8.97 -4.25 16.22
CA LYS A 204 -7.90 -3.32 15.85
C LYS A 204 -7.75 -3.19 14.34
N ASP A 205 -7.71 -4.30 13.62
CA ASP A 205 -7.61 -4.36 12.17
C ASP A 205 -8.63 -5.34 11.56
N TRP A 206 -8.65 -5.46 10.23
CA TRP A 206 -9.61 -6.32 9.51
C TRP A 206 -9.24 -7.80 9.54
N ASN A 207 -8.04 -8.15 10.00
CA ASN A 207 -7.55 -9.53 10.06
C ASN A 207 -7.66 -10.15 11.47
N GLU A 208 -8.07 -9.39 12.48
CA GLU A 208 -8.40 -9.89 13.83
C GLU A 208 -9.88 -10.27 13.92
#